data_60ff3fd981b7bfdf88595a87c206939d
#
_entry.id   60ff3fd981b7bfdf88595a87c206939d
#
_cell.length_a   1.000
_cell.length_b   1.000
_cell.length_c   1.000
_cell.angle_alpha   90.00
_cell.angle_beta   90.00
_cell.angle_gamma   90.00
#
_symmetry.space_group_name_H-M   'P 1'
#
loop_
_entity.id
_entity.type
_entity.pdbx_description
1 polymer ?
#
loop_
_entity_poly.entity_id
_entity_poly.type
_entity_poly.pdbx_seq_one_letter_code
_entity_poly.pdbx_strand_id
1 'polypeptide(L)'
;MNSNVIFDRRTEQDTISSADPAVIWSDWQGDKEKWLFFAPHDDDIVLGAGLTFLAGIHLGVDVHAGIISNGRMGYCTPEQHDTIKQVRKEETRESFRLLGMPENNLYQFDYDDGDLLQQSGRRFASDPNDPRAIAGAVGLQNTMTWLLRKVRPTRVFMPNRLDIHPDHRAVNMDLLISIFHAQGQIWPELGTPISVIPRLYEYPTYNDFIAPPTIRVRVSDDLVEKRLTGIALFKSQLQIEMMVNELRKVGGNEYLFELTFEIFSARKYESLF
;
A
#
# COMPACT_ATOMS: atom_id res chain seq x y z
N MET A 1 9.45 6.00 -29.16
CA MET A 1 8.34 6.48 -28.31
C MET A 1 8.91 6.67 -26.92
N ASN A 2 8.92 7.90 -26.39
CA ASN A 2 9.29 8.10 -24.99
C ASN A 2 8.15 7.49 -24.16
N SER A 3 8.40 6.36 -23.51
CA SER A 3 7.43 5.78 -22.61
C SER A 3 7.37 6.61 -21.33
N ASN A 4 6.16 6.99 -20.89
CA ASN A 4 5.95 7.76 -19.67
C ASN A 4 6.29 6.95 -18.40
N VAL A 5 6.42 5.63 -18.52
CA VAL A 5 6.74 4.73 -17.42
C VAL A 5 7.76 3.69 -17.91
N ILE A 6 8.81 3.48 -17.12
CA ILE A 6 9.81 2.43 -17.33
C ILE A 6 10.04 1.73 -15.99
N PHE A 7 10.10 0.42 -16.01
CA PHE A 7 10.47 -0.39 -14.86
C PHE A 7 11.88 -0.98 -15.06
N ASP A 8 12.64 -0.97 -13.98
CA ASP A 8 13.91 -1.68 -13.93
C ASP A 8 13.83 -2.77 -12.86
N ARG A 9 14.21 -3.99 -13.21
CA ARG A 9 14.36 -5.10 -12.26
C ARG A 9 15.83 -5.40 -12.08
N ARG A 10 16.32 -5.31 -10.86
CA ARG A 10 17.67 -5.73 -10.48
C ARG A 10 17.70 -7.25 -10.36
N THR A 11 18.64 -7.88 -11.05
CA THR A 11 18.99 -9.29 -10.90
C THR A 11 20.33 -9.41 -10.19
N GLU A 12 20.82 -10.63 -9.94
CA GLU A 12 22.15 -10.86 -9.37
C GLU A 12 23.28 -10.39 -10.29
N GLN A 13 23.06 -10.39 -11.59
CA GLN A 13 24.11 -10.16 -12.61
C GLN A 13 23.95 -8.82 -13.33
N ASP A 14 22.70 -8.33 -13.47
CA ASP A 14 22.39 -7.17 -14.31
C ASP A 14 21.08 -6.46 -13.89
N THR A 15 20.70 -5.44 -14.65
CA THR A 15 19.42 -4.75 -14.54
C THR A 15 18.64 -4.88 -15.84
N ILE A 16 17.46 -5.48 -15.77
CA ILE A 16 16.52 -5.55 -16.89
C ILE A 16 15.69 -4.27 -16.86
N SER A 17 15.62 -3.55 -17.98
CA SER A 17 14.89 -2.30 -18.12
C SER A 17 13.87 -2.40 -19.25
N SER A 18 12.60 -2.09 -19.00
CA SER A 18 11.54 -2.15 -20.00
C SER A 18 10.37 -1.21 -19.66
N ALA A 19 9.74 -0.69 -20.70
CA ALA A 19 8.44 -0.07 -20.63
C ALA A 19 7.28 -1.08 -20.69
N ASP A 20 7.56 -2.31 -21.14
CA ASP A 20 6.60 -3.41 -21.14
C ASP A 20 6.68 -4.15 -19.78
N PRO A 21 5.62 -4.08 -18.95
CA PRO A 21 5.61 -4.78 -17.67
C PRO A 21 5.79 -6.29 -17.77
N ALA A 22 5.39 -6.93 -18.88
CA ALA A 22 5.52 -8.36 -19.08
C ALA A 22 7.00 -8.81 -19.20
N VAL A 23 7.91 -7.92 -19.57
CA VAL A 23 9.36 -8.17 -19.56
C VAL A 23 9.92 -8.16 -18.13
N ILE A 24 9.35 -7.34 -17.26
CA ILE A 24 9.77 -7.19 -15.86
C ILE A 24 9.16 -8.27 -14.98
N TRP A 25 7.90 -8.61 -15.22
CA TRP A 25 7.12 -9.57 -14.45
C TRP A 25 6.56 -10.67 -15.35
N SER A 26 7.17 -11.85 -15.31
CA SER A 26 6.75 -13.01 -16.11
C SER A 26 5.32 -13.48 -15.84
N ASP A 27 4.75 -13.05 -14.71
CA ASP A 27 3.37 -13.33 -14.27
C ASP A 27 2.41 -12.14 -14.52
N TRP A 28 2.80 -11.16 -15.35
CA TRP A 28 1.96 -10.03 -15.74
C TRP A 28 0.66 -10.49 -16.40
N GLN A 29 -0.48 -10.00 -15.92
CA GLN A 29 -1.82 -10.48 -16.34
C GLN A 29 -2.54 -9.52 -17.31
N GLY A 30 -1.85 -8.50 -17.83
CA GLY A 30 -2.43 -7.54 -18.78
C GLY A 30 -3.63 -6.79 -18.20
N ASP A 31 -4.77 -6.85 -18.88
CA ASP A 31 -6.02 -6.20 -18.51
C ASP A 31 -6.67 -6.76 -17.22
N LYS A 32 -6.17 -7.89 -16.71
CA LYS A 32 -6.61 -8.49 -15.44
C LYS A 32 -5.74 -8.10 -14.26
N GLU A 33 -4.76 -7.26 -14.50
CA GLU A 33 -3.85 -6.82 -13.45
C GLU A 33 -4.58 -5.97 -12.41
N LYS A 34 -4.39 -6.31 -11.11
CA LYS A 34 -4.98 -5.60 -9.98
C LYS A 34 -3.92 -5.29 -8.93
N TRP A 35 -3.76 -4.03 -8.62
CA TRP A 35 -2.81 -3.58 -7.62
C TRP A 35 -3.54 -3.08 -6.38
N LEU A 36 -3.12 -3.54 -5.21
CA LEU A 36 -3.67 -3.11 -3.93
C LEU A 36 -2.55 -2.53 -3.07
N PHE A 37 -2.71 -1.26 -2.72
CA PHE A 37 -1.82 -0.55 -1.81
C PHE A 37 -2.43 -0.52 -0.43
N PHE A 38 -1.64 -0.88 0.59
CA PHE A 38 -2.00 -0.69 1.99
C PHE A 38 -1.14 0.42 2.60
N ALA A 39 -1.78 1.33 3.32
CA ALA A 39 -1.11 2.39 4.08
C ALA A 39 -1.62 2.45 5.51
N PRO A 40 -0.74 2.64 6.49
CA PRO A 40 -1.13 3.00 7.86
C PRO A 40 -1.89 4.31 7.90
N HIS A 41 -1.36 5.36 7.26
CA HIS A 41 -1.90 6.71 7.26
C HIS A 41 -2.28 7.16 5.85
N ASP A 42 -2.96 8.27 5.79
CA ASP A 42 -3.66 8.79 4.62
C ASP A 42 -2.73 9.28 3.49
N ASP A 43 -1.51 9.67 3.80
CA ASP A 43 -0.52 10.23 2.86
C ASP A 43 0.61 9.25 2.49
N ASP A 44 0.76 8.12 3.18
CA ASP A 44 1.89 7.20 3.02
C ASP A 44 2.05 6.67 1.58
N ILE A 45 0.93 6.35 0.90
CA ILE A 45 0.99 5.86 -0.48
C ILE A 45 1.53 6.95 -1.40
N VAL A 46 1.03 8.17 -1.30
CA VAL A 46 1.45 9.25 -2.20
C VAL A 46 2.89 9.69 -1.91
N LEU A 47 3.36 9.53 -0.66
CA LEU A 47 4.73 9.84 -0.25
C LEU A 47 5.71 8.71 -0.59
N GLY A 48 5.38 7.46 -0.30
CA GLY A 48 6.31 6.33 -0.41
C GLY A 48 6.19 5.51 -1.71
N ALA A 49 4.99 5.49 -2.34
CA ALA A 49 4.68 4.66 -3.51
C ALA A 49 3.87 5.40 -4.60
N GLY A 50 3.86 6.74 -4.59
CA GLY A 50 2.99 7.55 -5.44
C GLY A 50 3.31 7.46 -6.92
N LEU A 51 4.58 7.29 -7.31
CA LEU A 51 4.95 7.10 -8.71
C LEU A 51 4.59 5.70 -9.20
N THR A 52 4.74 4.69 -8.35
CA THR A 52 4.26 3.32 -8.65
C THR A 52 2.75 3.28 -8.80
N PHE A 53 2.03 3.96 -7.91
CA PHE A 53 0.59 4.12 -7.99
C PHE A 53 0.16 4.74 -9.32
N LEU A 54 0.77 5.86 -9.71
CA LEU A 54 0.51 6.55 -10.98
C LEU A 54 0.92 5.70 -12.19
N ALA A 55 2.01 4.93 -12.09
CA ALA A 55 2.40 3.98 -13.14
C ALA A 55 1.30 2.93 -13.37
N GLY A 56 0.70 2.38 -12.30
CA GLY A 56 -0.44 1.48 -12.40
C GLY A 56 -1.64 2.13 -13.09
N ILE A 57 -2.04 3.33 -12.69
CA ILE A 57 -3.12 4.10 -13.34
C ILE A 57 -2.81 4.34 -14.83
N HIS A 58 -1.59 4.76 -15.15
CA HIS A 58 -1.16 5.03 -16.53
C HIS A 58 -1.22 3.79 -17.42
N LEU A 59 -0.93 2.62 -16.87
CA LEU A 59 -0.97 1.33 -17.55
C LEU A 59 -2.38 0.72 -17.65
N GLY A 60 -3.41 1.37 -17.08
CA GLY A 60 -4.77 0.87 -17.06
C GLY A 60 -5.00 -0.28 -16.07
N VAL A 61 -4.11 -0.43 -15.08
CA VAL A 61 -4.28 -1.40 -14.00
C VAL A 61 -5.47 -1.01 -13.11
N ASP A 62 -6.23 -2.00 -12.66
CA ASP A 62 -7.27 -1.81 -11.63
C ASP A 62 -6.59 -1.57 -10.26
N VAL A 63 -6.37 -0.29 -9.92
CA VAL A 63 -5.62 0.12 -8.74
C VAL A 63 -6.56 0.41 -7.58
N HIS A 64 -6.26 -0.15 -6.41
CA HIS A 64 -7.01 -0.01 -5.16
C HIS A 64 -6.09 0.47 -4.02
N ALA A 65 -6.66 1.18 -3.05
CA ALA A 65 -5.95 1.64 -1.86
C ALA A 65 -6.75 1.37 -0.59
N GLY A 66 -6.09 0.81 0.44
CA GLY A 66 -6.63 0.60 1.78
C GLY A 66 -5.87 1.44 2.80
N ILE A 67 -6.50 2.51 3.30
CA ILE A 67 -5.97 3.37 4.36
C ILE A 67 -6.51 2.86 5.69
N ILE A 68 -5.63 2.49 6.60
CA ILE A 68 -5.99 1.75 7.81
C ILE A 68 -6.43 2.69 8.93
N SER A 69 -5.61 3.69 9.27
CA SER A 69 -5.94 4.62 10.37
C SER A 69 -6.81 5.79 9.90
N ASN A 70 -7.36 6.48 10.88
CA ASN A 70 -8.23 7.64 10.66
C ASN A 70 -7.49 8.98 10.68
N GLY A 71 -6.17 8.99 10.82
CA GLY A 71 -5.32 10.17 10.79
C GLY A 71 -5.53 11.16 11.92
N ARG A 72 -6.25 10.79 12.99
CA ARG A 72 -6.65 11.71 14.07
C ARG A 72 -5.48 12.30 14.89
N MET A 73 -4.34 11.61 14.93
CA MET A 73 -3.15 12.09 15.64
C MET A 73 -2.29 13.04 14.81
N GLY A 74 -2.61 13.22 13.54
CA GLY A 74 -1.87 14.08 12.61
C GLY A 74 -2.25 15.56 12.66
N TYR A 75 -2.93 16.04 13.74
CA TYR A 75 -3.23 17.48 13.91
C TYR A 75 -1.96 18.28 14.18
N CYS A 76 -1.88 19.46 13.59
CA CYS A 76 -0.72 20.37 13.72
C CYS A 76 -1.00 21.57 14.62
N THR A 77 -2.27 21.85 14.93
CA THR A 77 -2.68 22.93 15.86
C THR A 77 -3.78 22.44 16.81
N PRO A 78 -3.91 23.02 18.01
CA PRO A 78 -4.95 22.62 18.96
C PRO A 78 -6.37 22.66 18.39
N GLU A 79 -6.66 23.60 17.49
CA GLU A 79 -7.98 23.79 16.88
C GLU A 79 -8.34 22.66 15.92
N GLN A 80 -7.35 21.95 15.39
CA GLN A 80 -7.57 20.80 14.51
C GLN A 80 -7.94 19.52 15.27
N HIS A 81 -7.67 19.43 16.57
CA HIS A 81 -7.81 18.20 17.37
C HIS A 81 -9.13 17.44 17.12
N ASP A 82 -10.25 18.15 17.09
CA ASP A 82 -11.57 17.53 16.94
C ASP A 82 -12.04 17.40 15.48
N THR A 83 -11.37 18.08 14.54
CA THR A 83 -11.78 18.15 13.14
C THR A 83 -10.85 17.41 12.19
N ILE A 84 -9.60 17.16 12.59
CA ILE A 84 -8.54 16.67 11.72
C ILE A 84 -8.89 15.35 11.02
N LYS A 85 -9.54 14.42 11.70
CA LYS A 85 -9.99 13.15 11.14
C LYS A 85 -10.85 13.35 9.88
N GLN A 86 -11.83 14.26 9.95
CA GLN A 86 -12.71 14.54 8.81
C GLN A 86 -11.95 15.29 7.71
N VAL A 87 -11.09 16.23 8.07
CA VAL A 87 -10.25 16.99 7.14
C VAL A 87 -9.35 16.01 6.35
N ARG A 88 -8.60 15.16 7.05
CA ARG A 88 -7.72 14.15 6.45
C ARG A 88 -8.44 13.18 5.53
N LYS A 89 -9.63 12.75 5.96
CA LYS A 89 -10.46 11.87 5.15
C LYS A 89 -10.84 12.49 3.81
N GLU A 90 -11.10 13.79 3.78
CA GLU A 90 -11.45 14.52 2.55
C GLU A 90 -10.21 14.81 1.70
N GLU A 91 -9.11 15.27 2.31
CA GLU A 91 -7.84 15.47 1.62
C GLU A 91 -7.37 14.20 0.91
N THR A 92 -7.51 13.04 1.57
CA THR A 92 -7.24 11.72 0.97
C THR A 92 -8.08 11.49 -0.29
N ARG A 93 -9.40 11.69 -0.20
CA ARG A 93 -10.29 11.49 -1.35
C ARG A 93 -9.94 12.40 -2.51
N GLU A 94 -9.70 13.68 -2.23
CA GLU A 94 -9.31 14.65 -3.24
C GLU A 94 -7.99 14.28 -3.91
N SER A 95 -6.98 13.87 -3.11
CA SER A 95 -5.68 13.44 -3.60
C SER A 95 -5.81 12.24 -4.54
N PHE A 96 -6.42 11.15 -4.09
CA PHE A 96 -6.55 9.94 -4.92
C PHE A 96 -7.43 10.14 -6.16
N ARG A 97 -8.47 10.99 -6.07
CA ARG A 97 -9.28 11.38 -7.24
C ARG A 97 -8.44 12.15 -8.26
N LEU A 98 -7.62 13.12 -7.82
CA LEU A 98 -6.70 13.86 -8.70
C LEU A 98 -5.70 12.90 -9.38
N LEU A 99 -5.20 11.91 -8.64
CA LEU A 99 -4.29 10.90 -9.19
C LEU A 99 -4.98 9.97 -10.20
N GLY A 100 -6.29 9.96 -10.26
CA GLY A 100 -7.08 9.22 -11.27
C GLY A 100 -7.64 7.88 -10.79
N MET A 101 -7.65 7.63 -9.49
CA MET A 101 -8.28 6.43 -8.94
C MET A 101 -9.80 6.58 -8.86
N PRO A 102 -10.59 5.56 -9.25
CA PRO A 102 -12.03 5.52 -8.99
C PRO A 102 -12.34 5.55 -7.50
N GLU A 103 -13.34 6.33 -7.08
CA GLU A 103 -13.69 6.50 -5.66
C GLU A 103 -14.01 5.16 -4.97
N ASN A 104 -14.65 4.23 -5.67
CA ASN A 104 -15.00 2.91 -5.15
C ASN A 104 -13.78 2.00 -4.87
N ASN A 105 -12.60 2.39 -5.33
CA ASN A 105 -11.35 1.67 -5.11
C ASN A 105 -10.57 2.19 -3.90
N LEU A 106 -11.04 3.29 -3.26
CA LEU A 106 -10.49 3.81 -2.03
C LEU A 106 -11.26 3.25 -0.82
N TYR A 107 -10.57 2.54 0.05
CA TYR A 107 -11.09 1.98 1.30
C TYR A 107 -10.44 2.73 2.47
N GLN A 108 -11.21 3.50 3.21
CA GLN A 108 -10.75 4.22 4.40
C GLN A 108 -11.37 3.54 5.62
N PHE A 109 -10.52 2.87 6.41
CA PHE A 109 -10.90 2.22 7.65
C PHE A 109 -10.75 3.22 8.82
N ASP A 110 -11.42 2.94 9.91
CA ASP A 110 -11.55 3.90 11.02
C ASP A 110 -10.77 3.45 12.27
N TYR A 111 -9.60 2.83 12.09
CA TYR A 111 -8.74 2.46 13.20
C TYR A 111 -8.06 3.70 13.79
N ASP A 112 -7.82 3.69 15.10
CA ASP A 112 -7.18 4.80 15.78
C ASP A 112 -5.72 4.93 15.35
N ASP A 113 -5.36 6.14 14.93
CA ASP A 113 -4.02 6.53 14.51
C ASP A 113 -3.08 6.53 15.72
N GLY A 114 -1.86 6.00 15.55
CA GLY A 114 -0.87 5.82 16.60
C GLY A 114 -1.08 4.57 17.46
N ASP A 115 -2.14 3.77 17.22
CA ASP A 115 -2.51 2.62 18.05
C ASP A 115 -2.74 1.32 17.26
N LEU A 116 -2.26 1.26 16.01
CA LEU A 116 -2.52 0.11 15.13
C LEU A 116 -1.93 -1.20 15.69
N LEU A 117 -0.84 -1.13 16.45
CA LEU A 117 -0.27 -2.31 17.09
C LEU A 117 -1.26 -2.98 18.06
N GLN A 118 -2.07 -2.22 18.77
CA GLN A 118 -3.11 -2.72 19.68
C GLN A 118 -4.31 -3.31 18.92
N GLN A 119 -4.44 -2.98 17.63
CA GLN A 119 -5.49 -3.47 16.75
C GLN A 119 -5.09 -4.71 15.96
N SER A 120 -3.89 -5.25 16.20
CA SER A 120 -3.40 -6.49 15.58
C SER A 120 -4.36 -7.66 15.79
N GLY A 121 -4.36 -8.60 14.85
CA GLY A 121 -5.14 -9.83 14.91
C GLY A 121 -6.61 -9.66 14.47
N ARG A 122 -7.44 -10.57 14.98
CA ARG A 122 -8.89 -10.60 14.78
C ARG A 122 -9.59 -10.95 16.08
N ARG A 123 -10.68 -10.22 16.40
CA ARG A 123 -11.54 -10.47 17.57
C ARG A 123 -12.98 -10.10 17.25
N PHE A 124 -13.93 -10.72 17.94
CA PHE A 124 -15.33 -10.30 17.79
C PHE A 124 -15.51 -8.87 18.26
N ALA A 125 -16.33 -8.09 17.56
CA ALA A 125 -16.70 -6.75 17.98
C ALA A 125 -17.50 -6.81 19.28
N SER A 126 -17.13 -5.99 20.26
CA SER A 126 -17.89 -5.84 21.50
C SER A 126 -19.14 -4.98 21.32
N ASP A 127 -19.10 -4.04 20.36
CA ASP A 127 -20.23 -3.24 19.91
C ASP A 127 -20.60 -3.66 18.49
N PRO A 128 -21.84 -4.11 18.22
CA PRO A 128 -22.29 -4.46 16.88
C PRO A 128 -22.31 -3.27 15.90
N ASN A 129 -22.30 -2.03 16.43
CA ASN A 129 -22.27 -0.80 15.65
C ASN A 129 -20.83 -0.22 15.48
N ASP A 130 -19.79 -0.93 15.91
CA ASP A 130 -18.41 -0.48 15.72
C ASP A 130 -18.15 -0.25 14.20
N PRO A 131 -17.80 0.98 13.78
CA PRO A 131 -17.60 1.29 12.37
C PRO A 131 -16.45 0.50 11.72
N ARG A 132 -15.57 -0.08 12.54
CA ARG A 132 -14.45 -0.94 12.07
C ARG A 132 -14.89 -2.39 11.86
N ALA A 133 -16.08 -2.77 12.35
CA ALA A 133 -16.53 -4.14 12.30
C ALA A 133 -16.88 -4.57 10.87
N ILE A 134 -16.26 -5.66 10.43
CA ILE A 134 -16.59 -6.35 9.19
C ILE A 134 -17.04 -7.76 9.56
N ALA A 135 -18.27 -8.11 9.19
CA ALA A 135 -18.87 -9.40 9.52
C ALA A 135 -18.83 -9.73 11.04
N GLY A 136 -19.08 -8.74 11.88
CA GLY A 136 -19.14 -8.89 13.34
C GLY A 136 -17.78 -9.02 14.05
N ALA A 137 -16.68 -8.81 13.36
CA ALA A 137 -15.33 -8.85 13.92
C ALA A 137 -14.51 -7.60 13.54
N VAL A 138 -13.54 -7.27 14.38
CA VAL A 138 -12.60 -6.15 14.23
C VAL A 138 -11.15 -6.67 14.30
N GLY A 139 -10.21 -5.80 13.97
CA GLY A 139 -8.78 -6.03 14.00
C GLY A 139 -8.16 -6.03 12.61
N LEU A 140 -6.86 -5.73 12.54
CA LEU A 140 -6.16 -5.53 11.27
C LEU A 140 -6.26 -6.76 10.36
N GLN A 141 -6.09 -7.97 10.92
CA GLN A 141 -6.18 -9.21 10.14
C GLN A 141 -7.60 -9.45 9.58
N ASN A 142 -8.65 -9.06 10.33
CA ASN A 142 -10.02 -9.15 9.82
C ASN A 142 -10.22 -8.27 8.59
N THR A 143 -9.85 -7.01 8.71
CA THR A 143 -9.98 -5.98 7.68
C THR A 143 -9.16 -6.29 6.43
N MET A 144 -7.88 -6.63 6.62
CA MET A 144 -6.97 -6.91 5.51
C MET A 144 -7.33 -8.21 4.78
N THR A 145 -7.71 -9.26 5.51
CA THR A 145 -8.19 -10.53 4.91
C THR A 145 -9.44 -10.28 4.06
N TRP A 146 -10.40 -9.50 4.59
CA TRP A 146 -11.58 -9.12 3.83
C TRP A 146 -11.23 -8.36 2.55
N LEU A 147 -10.34 -7.34 2.65
CA LEU A 147 -9.98 -6.53 1.50
C LEU A 147 -9.21 -7.33 0.44
N LEU A 148 -8.29 -8.21 0.84
CA LEU A 148 -7.60 -9.13 -0.05
C LEU A 148 -8.56 -10.04 -0.82
N ARG A 149 -9.56 -10.61 -0.13
CA ARG A 149 -10.58 -11.47 -0.76
C ARG A 149 -11.54 -10.70 -1.66
N LYS A 150 -11.85 -9.46 -1.31
CA LYS A 150 -12.73 -8.58 -2.08
C LYS A 150 -12.06 -8.11 -3.38
N VAL A 151 -10.82 -7.64 -3.30
CA VAL A 151 -10.08 -7.09 -4.44
C VAL A 151 -9.47 -8.21 -5.29
N ARG A 152 -8.93 -9.27 -4.67
CA ARG A 152 -8.19 -10.36 -5.31
C ARG A 152 -7.00 -9.82 -6.11
N PRO A 153 -6.07 -9.11 -5.47
CA PRO A 153 -4.98 -8.42 -6.16
C PRO A 153 -3.98 -9.41 -6.77
N THR A 154 -3.35 -9.00 -7.86
CA THR A 154 -2.17 -9.68 -8.42
C THR A 154 -0.89 -9.20 -7.74
N ARG A 155 -0.86 -7.93 -7.32
CA ARG A 155 0.24 -7.31 -6.57
C ARG A 155 -0.28 -6.52 -5.38
N VAL A 156 0.48 -6.61 -4.28
CA VAL A 156 0.22 -5.87 -3.04
C VAL A 156 1.45 -5.04 -2.70
N PHE A 157 1.20 -3.77 -2.41
CA PHE A 157 2.21 -2.80 -1.97
C PHE A 157 1.95 -2.43 -0.52
N MET A 158 2.98 -2.46 0.31
CA MET A 158 2.87 -2.28 1.76
C MET A 158 4.06 -1.50 2.32
N PRO A 159 3.93 -0.86 3.49
CA PRO A 159 5.05 -0.16 4.12
C PRO A 159 6.19 -1.12 4.45
N ASN A 160 7.41 -0.60 4.46
CA ASN A 160 8.62 -1.34 4.80
C ASN A 160 8.56 -1.90 6.24
N ARG A 161 8.94 -3.17 6.40
CA ARG A 161 8.96 -3.87 7.71
C ARG A 161 9.91 -3.25 8.74
N LEU A 162 10.93 -2.51 8.30
CA LEU A 162 11.91 -1.85 9.17
C LEU A 162 11.56 -0.40 9.48
N ASP A 163 10.37 0.06 9.12
CA ASP A 163 9.97 1.42 9.40
C ASP A 163 10.03 1.74 10.89
N ILE A 164 10.47 2.96 11.24
CA ILE A 164 10.52 3.40 12.66
C ILE A 164 9.13 3.60 13.24
N HIS A 165 8.15 3.94 12.39
CA HIS A 165 6.78 4.16 12.87
C HIS A 165 6.12 2.83 13.25
N PRO A 166 5.60 2.68 14.49
CA PRO A 166 5.02 1.42 14.94
C PRO A 166 3.80 1.00 14.12
N ASP A 167 2.99 1.93 13.64
CA ASP A 167 1.82 1.62 12.80
C ASP A 167 2.21 1.02 11.45
N HIS A 168 3.33 1.47 10.84
CA HIS A 168 3.85 0.89 9.60
C HIS A 168 4.25 -0.56 9.79
N ARG A 169 4.93 -0.86 10.89
CA ARG A 169 5.30 -2.24 11.24
C ARG A 169 4.09 -3.10 11.54
N ALA A 170 3.09 -2.57 12.24
CA ALA A 170 1.84 -3.28 12.52
C ALA A 170 1.12 -3.66 11.22
N VAL A 171 0.98 -2.71 10.28
CA VAL A 171 0.37 -2.97 8.96
C VAL A 171 1.16 -4.01 8.18
N ASN A 172 2.48 -3.90 8.11
CA ASN A 172 3.32 -4.88 7.40
C ASN A 172 3.15 -6.28 8.00
N MET A 173 3.29 -6.44 9.31
CA MET A 173 3.19 -7.72 10.02
C MET A 173 1.81 -8.37 9.86
N ASP A 174 0.74 -7.62 10.13
CA ASP A 174 -0.62 -8.16 10.05
C ASP A 174 -1.04 -8.47 8.62
N LEU A 175 -0.52 -7.73 7.63
CA LEU A 175 -0.80 -8.00 6.23
C LEU A 175 -0.19 -9.33 5.77
N LEU A 176 1.03 -9.66 6.18
CA LEU A 176 1.65 -10.96 5.87
C LEU A 176 0.81 -12.13 6.43
N ILE A 177 0.33 -11.99 7.67
CA ILE A 177 -0.57 -12.98 8.28
C ILE A 177 -1.90 -13.02 7.54
N SER A 178 -2.42 -11.87 7.14
CA SER A 178 -3.69 -11.77 6.41
C SER A 178 -3.64 -12.39 5.01
N ILE A 179 -2.50 -12.37 4.34
CA ILE A 179 -2.29 -13.06 3.07
C ILE A 179 -2.42 -14.58 3.25
N PHE A 180 -1.81 -15.13 4.33
CA PHE A 180 -1.99 -16.53 4.69
C PHE A 180 -3.47 -16.86 4.97
N HIS A 181 -4.14 -16.03 5.77
CA HIS A 181 -5.57 -16.21 6.08
C HIS A 181 -6.46 -16.07 4.84
N ALA A 182 -6.12 -15.15 3.92
CA ALA A 182 -6.91 -14.93 2.72
C ALA A 182 -6.97 -16.16 1.80
N GLN A 183 -5.92 -17.00 1.79
CA GLN A 183 -5.93 -18.30 1.09
C GLN A 183 -6.64 -19.41 1.85
N GLY A 184 -6.68 -19.31 3.17
CA GLY A 184 -7.19 -20.38 4.05
C GLY A 184 -8.71 -20.55 3.96
N GLN A 185 -9.18 -21.76 4.19
CA GLN A 185 -10.62 -22.11 4.30
C GLN A 185 -11.16 -21.74 5.70
N ILE A 186 -10.86 -20.50 6.15
CA ILE A 186 -11.29 -19.93 7.42
C ILE A 186 -12.08 -18.65 7.17
N TRP A 187 -12.89 -18.23 8.13
CA TRP A 187 -13.66 -16.96 8.10
C TRP A 187 -14.44 -16.79 6.79
N PRO A 188 -15.37 -17.72 6.46
CA PRO A 188 -16.10 -17.70 5.19
C PRO A 188 -16.95 -16.43 5.01
N GLU A 189 -17.32 -15.78 6.11
CA GLU A 189 -18.06 -14.50 6.13
C GLU A 189 -17.27 -13.33 5.55
N LEU A 190 -15.92 -13.45 5.43
CA LEU A 190 -15.07 -12.44 4.80
C LEU A 190 -14.93 -12.63 3.28
N GLY A 191 -15.65 -13.58 2.69
CA GLY A 191 -15.64 -13.86 1.25
C GLY A 191 -14.81 -15.08 0.86
N THR A 192 -14.85 -15.42 -0.42
CA THR A 192 -14.20 -16.60 -1.00
C THR A 192 -12.67 -16.45 -0.93
N PRO A 193 -11.93 -17.49 -0.47
CA PRO A 193 -10.48 -17.48 -0.46
C PRO A 193 -9.85 -17.14 -1.82
N ILE A 194 -8.70 -16.49 -1.79
CA ILE A 194 -7.88 -16.25 -2.99
C ILE A 194 -7.16 -17.54 -3.37
N SER A 195 -7.07 -17.82 -4.66
CA SER A 195 -6.43 -19.04 -5.19
C SER A 195 -4.93 -18.87 -5.43
N VAL A 196 -4.48 -17.63 -5.56
CA VAL A 196 -3.09 -17.29 -5.87
C VAL A 196 -2.61 -16.23 -4.89
N ILE A 197 -1.41 -16.41 -4.33
CA ILE A 197 -0.75 -15.39 -3.52
C ILE A 197 -0.33 -14.25 -4.43
N PRO A 198 -0.69 -12.99 -4.12
CA PRO A 198 -0.20 -11.84 -4.88
C PRO A 198 1.31 -11.68 -4.73
N ARG A 199 1.96 -11.02 -5.68
CA ARG A 199 3.33 -10.53 -5.50
C ARG A 199 3.35 -9.41 -4.48
N LEU A 200 4.34 -9.41 -3.60
CA LEU A 200 4.44 -8.47 -2.50
C LEU A 200 5.60 -7.51 -2.71
N TYR A 201 5.34 -6.23 -2.50
CA TYR A 201 6.33 -5.16 -2.60
C TYR A 201 6.27 -4.27 -1.37
N GLU A 202 7.42 -4.04 -0.76
CA GLU A 202 7.57 -3.03 0.28
C GLU A 202 7.96 -1.69 -0.36
N TYR A 203 7.38 -0.60 0.15
CA TYR A 203 7.77 0.77 -0.17
C TYR A 203 8.29 1.49 1.09
N PRO A 204 9.29 2.38 0.97
CA PRO A 204 9.84 3.12 2.10
C PRO A 204 9.02 4.38 2.37
N THR A 205 8.85 4.74 3.64
CA THR A 205 8.30 6.04 4.05
C THR A 205 9.32 6.81 4.89
N TYR A 206 9.75 6.25 6.03
CA TYR A 206 10.73 6.90 6.91
C TYR A 206 12.10 6.25 6.86
N ASN A 207 12.18 4.93 6.74
CA ASN A 207 13.43 4.19 6.76
C ASN A 207 13.72 3.50 5.43
N ASP A 208 15.02 3.31 5.19
CA ASP A 208 15.52 2.55 4.06
C ASP A 208 15.18 1.04 4.18
N PHE A 209 15.28 0.33 3.08
CA PHE A 209 15.07 -1.11 3.00
C PHE A 209 16.15 -1.90 3.75
N ILE A 210 15.81 -3.14 4.13
CA ILE A 210 16.74 -4.10 4.75
C ILE A 210 17.88 -4.51 3.80
N ALA A 211 17.65 -4.43 2.50
CA ALA A 211 18.58 -4.77 1.43
C ALA A 211 18.32 -3.84 0.22
N PRO A 212 19.26 -3.76 -0.73
CA PRO A 212 19.04 -2.93 -1.91
C PRO A 212 17.72 -3.26 -2.63
N PRO A 213 16.98 -2.24 -3.10
CA PRO A 213 15.69 -2.43 -3.76
C PRO A 213 15.82 -3.34 -5.00
N THR A 214 14.75 -4.04 -5.31
CA THR A 214 14.70 -4.99 -6.43
C THR A 214 14.07 -4.42 -7.67
N ILE A 215 13.18 -3.42 -7.49
CA ILE A 215 12.47 -2.73 -8.57
C ILE A 215 12.71 -1.24 -8.44
N ARG A 216 12.97 -0.58 -9.57
CA ARG A 216 12.88 0.87 -9.71
C ARG A 216 11.78 1.20 -10.72
N VAL A 217 10.93 2.13 -10.36
CA VAL A 217 9.92 2.73 -11.24
C VAL A 217 10.43 4.10 -11.67
N ARG A 218 10.52 4.33 -12.96
CA ARG A 218 10.87 5.63 -13.54
C ARG A 218 9.68 6.18 -14.31
N VAL A 219 9.35 7.43 -14.05
CA VAL A 219 8.23 8.08 -14.72
C VAL A 219 8.66 9.42 -15.33
N SER A 220 7.85 9.91 -16.27
CA SER A 220 8.02 11.24 -16.88
C SER A 220 7.70 12.37 -15.90
N ASP A 221 8.20 13.57 -16.20
CA ASP A 221 8.04 14.76 -15.35
C ASP A 221 6.58 15.16 -15.13
N ASP A 222 5.69 14.91 -16.09
CA ASP A 222 4.26 15.15 -15.95
C ASP A 222 3.61 14.27 -14.87
N LEU A 223 4.03 13.01 -14.73
CA LEU A 223 3.59 12.13 -13.66
C LEU A 223 4.22 12.52 -12.31
N VAL A 224 5.45 13.03 -12.31
CA VAL A 224 6.07 13.61 -11.10
C VAL A 224 5.24 14.79 -10.61
N GLU A 225 4.95 15.77 -11.48
CA GLU A 225 4.17 16.95 -11.09
C GLU A 225 2.73 16.59 -10.68
N LYS A 226 2.14 15.57 -11.31
CA LYS A 226 0.82 15.04 -10.90
C LYS A 226 0.86 14.47 -9.47
N ARG A 227 1.90 13.66 -9.13
CA ARG A 227 2.13 13.20 -7.76
C ARG A 227 2.26 14.34 -6.78
N LEU A 228 3.13 15.31 -7.07
CA LEU A 228 3.40 16.45 -6.20
C LEU A 228 2.14 17.28 -5.95
N THR A 229 1.30 17.46 -6.99
CA THR A 229 -0.01 18.12 -6.85
C THR A 229 -0.94 17.32 -5.93
N GLY A 230 -0.95 15.99 -6.03
CA GLY A 230 -1.72 15.12 -5.14
C GLY A 230 -1.26 15.23 -3.68
N ILE A 231 0.05 15.27 -3.44
CA ILE A 231 0.63 15.46 -2.10
C ILE A 231 0.26 16.84 -1.54
N ALA A 232 0.31 17.90 -2.34
CA ALA A 232 -0.02 19.25 -1.91
C ALA A 232 -1.49 19.45 -1.48
N LEU A 233 -2.36 18.45 -1.70
CA LEU A 233 -3.75 18.48 -1.20
C LEU A 233 -3.86 18.18 0.30
N PHE A 234 -2.83 17.62 0.93
CA PHE A 234 -2.79 17.38 2.38
C PHE A 234 -2.44 18.67 3.15
N LYS A 235 -3.24 19.71 2.96
CA LYS A 235 -3.01 21.06 3.49
C LYS A 235 -3.04 21.16 5.02
N SER A 236 -3.68 20.21 5.67
CA SER A 236 -3.67 20.11 7.14
C SER A 236 -2.29 19.82 7.72
N GLN A 237 -1.36 19.30 6.90
CA GLN A 237 0.03 19.07 7.27
C GLN A 237 0.87 20.34 7.01
N LEU A 238 1.32 21.02 8.07
CA LEU A 238 2.08 22.27 7.95
C LEU A 238 3.42 22.11 7.20
N GLN A 239 4.00 20.90 7.21
CA GLN A 239 5.26 20.58 6.52
C GLN A 239 5.10 20.20 5.05
N ILE A 240 3.87 20.16 4.51
CA ILE A 240 3.61 19.57 3.19
C ILE A 240 4.36 20.26 2.05
N GLU A 241 4.50 21.57 2.08
CA GLU A 241 5.25 22.32 1.06
C GLU A 241 6.74 21.93 1.06
N MET A 242 7.33 21.75 2.25
CA MET A 242 8.72 21.29 2.36
C MET A 242 8.85 19.88 1.77
N MET A 243 7.94 18.97 2.08
CA MET A 243 7.95 17.60 1.56
C MET A 243 7.82 17.58 0.03
N VAL A 244 6.91 18.37 -0.55
CA VAL A 244 6.75 18.53 -2.01
C VAL A 244 8.06 19.00 -2.64
N ASN A 245 8.74 20.01 -2.05
CA ASN A 245 9.99 20.53 -2.56
C ASN A 245 11.15 19.53 -2.51
N GLU A 246 11.24 18.73 -1.45
CA GLU A 246 12.25 17.66 -1.35
C GLU A 246 11.97 16.54 -2.36
N LEU A 247 10.73 16.09 -2.50
CA LEU A 247 10.36 15.07 -3.48
C LEU A 247 10.55 15.53 -4.92
N ARG A 248 10.37 16.82 -5.22
CA ARG A 248 10.68 17.39 -6.55
C ARG A 248 12.15 17.24 -6.90
N LYS A 249 13.07 17.36 -5.94
CA LYS A 249 14.51 17.17 -6.15
C LYS A 249 14.88 15.72 -6.46
N VAL A 250 14.13 14.75 -5.91
CA VAL A 250 14.30 13.32 -6.19
C VAL A 250 13.92 12.98 -7.63
N GLY A 251 12.94 13.69 -8.20
CA GLY A 251 12.47 13.49 -9.57
C GLY A 251 11.65 12.22 -9.76
N GLY A 252 11.72 11.65 -10.97
CA GLY A 252 10.85 10.57 -11.43
C GLY A 252 11.30 9.16 -11.06
N ASN A 253 12.07 8.96 -9.98
CA ASN A 253 12.50 7.63 -9.54
C ASN A 253 11.84 7.22 -8.24
N GLU A 254 11.36 5.98 -8.17
CA GLU A 254 10.83 5.37 -6.96
C GLU A 254 11.30 3.92 -6.88
N TYR A 255 11.47 3.42 -5.67
CA TYR A 255 12.10 2.13 -5.43
C TYR A 255 11.19 1.23 -4.60
N LEU A 256 11.20 -0.07 -4.93
CA LEU A 256 10.44 -1.10 -4.24
C LEU A 256 11.36 -2.28 -3.90
N PHE A 257 11.05 -2.93 -2.80
CA PHE A 257 11.69 -4.19 -2.44
C PHE A 257 10.66 -5.33 -2.61
N GLU A 258 10.92 -6.26 -3.55
CA GLU A 258 10.07 -7.43 -3.74
C GLU A 258 10.31 -8.43 -2.61
N LEU A 259 9.23 -8.80 -1.94
CA LEU A 259 9.24 -9.75 -0.84
C LEU A 259 8.78 -11.12 -1.32
N THR A 260 9.61 -12.13 -1.11
CA THR A 260 9.21 -13.52 -1.30
C THR A 260 8.39 -13.97 -0.10
N PHE A 261 7.13 -14.37 -0.34
CA PHE A 261 6.28 -14.96 0.67
C PHE A 261 6.17 -16.47 0.39
N GLU A 262 6.75 -17.26 1.27
CA GLU A 262 6.71 -18.72 1.19
C GLU A 262 6.22 -19.32 2.51
N ILE A 263 5.30 -20.26 2.41
CA ILE A 263 4.88 -21.06 3.56
C ILE A 263 5.96 -22.14 3.79
N PHE A 264 6.33 -22.34 5.06
CA PHE A 264 7.32 -23.35 5.42
C PHE A 264 6.96 -24.74 4.87
N SER A 265 7.95 -25.38 4.22
CA SER A 265 7.88 -26.77 3.78
C SER A 265 9.19 -27.47 4.13
N ALA A 266 9.11 -28.51 4.96
CA ALA A 266 10.27 -29.30 5.34
C ALA A 266 10.96 -29.92 4.11
N ARG A 267 10.19 -30.31 3.10
CA ARG A 267 10.71 -30.91 1.85
C ARG A 267 11.69 -30.01 1.11
N LYS A 268 11.58 -28.70 1.26
CA LYS A 268 12.51 -27.74 0.65
C LYS A 268 13.96 -27.94 1.08
N TYR A 269 14.16 -28.53 2.24
CA TYR A 269 15.47 -28.71 2.86
C TYR A 269 15.99 -30.15 2.83
N GLU A 270 15.21 -31.12 2.33
CA GLU A 270 15.61 -32.53 2.28
C GLU A 270 16.94 -32.76 1.53
N SER A 271 17.23 -31.95 0.49
CA SER A 271 18.46 -32.06 -0.29
C SER A 271 19.69 -31.42 0.36
N LEU A 272 19.53 -30.74 1.50
CA LEU A 272 20.64 -30.06 2.18
C LEU A 272 21.31 -30.97 3.23
N PHE A 273 20.67 -32.08 3.57
CA PHE A 273 21.10 -33.04 4.56
C PHE A 273 21.05 -34.47 4.00
#